data_55b5110958f0ca55effead57e74ddab0
#
_entry.id   55b5110958f0ca55effead57e74ddab0
#
_cell.length_a   1.000
_cell.length_b   1.000
_cell.length_c   1.000
_cell.angle_alpha   90.00
_cell.angle_beta   90.00
_cell.angle_gamma   90.00
#
_symmetry.space_group_name_H-M   'P 1'
#
loop_
_entity.id
_entity.type
_entity.pdbx_description
1 polymer ?
#
loop_
_entity_poly.entity_id
_entity_poly.type
_entity_poly.pdbx_seq_one_letter_code
_entity_poly.pdbx_strand_id
1 'polypeptide(L)'
;MPVLLAFGAVALLLVSGLRVAQEFKRGVVFRLGRYRGLRGPGLYWIVPLGIERTVLIDIRTRTVSAEQQETITRDSVTIKVNAVLWYRIVDAAKSVIEVADAELAVYQLALTGLRNIIGRHDLDEVLQERDKINDLLRESIAGSTAAWGLEVQRFEMKDVELPVAMQQVMAMQAEAIREKRARIIKAEAEFEASVKLSAAAAEMMVNPAALELRRMQMISEVGAENNSTTVLMIPSDFVSLSQTLNQYLQRTKNQDQAT
;
A
#
# COMPACT_ATOMS: atom_id res chain seq x y z
N MET A 1 9.10 53.59 57.13
CA MET A 1 7.93 53.10 56.43
C MET A 1 8.08 53.14 54.86
N PRO A 2 8.44 54.26 54.21
CA PRO A 2 8.49 54.30 52.72
C PRO A 2 9.58 53.41 52.08
N VAL A 3 10.72 53.22 52.72
CA VAL A 3 11.82 52.40 52.26
C VAL A 3 11.45 50.90 52.24
N LEU A 4 10.74 50.40 53.20
CA LEU A 4 10.25 49.02 53.30
C LEU A 4 9.18 48.75 52.23
N LEU A 5 8.31 49.71 51.96
CA LEU A 5 7.32 49.60 50.84
C LEU A 5 7.98 49.59 49.47
N ALA A 6 9.01 50.42 49.24
CA ALA A 6 9.76 50.41 48.01
C ALA A 6 10.51 49.09 47.79
N PHE A 7 11.13 48.53 48.82
CA PHE A 7 11.81 47.24 48.75
C PHE A 7 10.84 46.08 48.47
N GLY A 8 9.69 46.11 49.12
CA GLY A 8 8.61 45.14 48.86
C GLY A 8 8.07 45.20 47.42
N ALA A 9 7.89 46.41 46.89
CA ALA A 9 7.46 46.60 45.52
C ALA A 9 8.48 46.08 44.47
N VAL A 10 9.77 46.36 44.72
CA VAL A 10 10.86 45.83 43.87
C VAL A 10 10.94 44.31 43.93
N ALA A 11 10.84 43.72 45.14
CA ALA A 11 10.82 42.28 45.29
C ALA A 11 9.63 41.63 44.58
N LEU A 12 8.46 42.23 44.66
CA LEU A 12 7.25 41.76 43.99
C LEU A 12 7.37 41.85 42.43
N LEU A 13 7.99 42.91 41.93
CA LEU A 13 8.31 43.04 40.50
C LEU A 13 9.30 41.98 40.03
N LEU A 14 10.33 41.69 40.80
CA LEU A 14 11.30 40.67 40.46
C LEU A 14 10.67 39.26 40.39
N VAL A 15 9.81 38.93 41.36
CA VAL A 15 9.10 37.64 41.38
C VAL A 15 8.08 37.54 40.26
N SER A 16 7.42 38.64 39.86
CA SER A 16 6.44 38.64 38.76
C SER A 16 7.02 38.32 37.38
N GLY A 17 8.36 38.49 37.23
CA GLY A 17 9.09 38.16 35.98
C GLY A 17 9.46 36.70 35.87
N LEU A 18 9.31 35.88 36.89
CA LEU A 18 9.62 34.46 36.90
C LEU A 18 8.61 33.69 36.03
N ARG A 19 9.12 32.92 35.10
CA ARG A 19 8.33 32.03 34.21
C ARG A 19 8.96 30.65 34.14
N VAL A 20 8.13 29.63 34.00
CA VAL A 20 8.55 28.24 33.82
C VAL A 20 8.09 27.75 32.45
N ALA A 21 9.00 27.24 31.67
CA ALA A 21 8.68 26.54 30.46
C ALA A 21 8.83 25.02 30.66
N GLN A 22 7.86 24.28 30.18
CA GLN A 22 7.92 22.82 30.15
C GLN A 22 8.97 22.34 29.15
N GLU A 23 9.48 21.12 29.34
CA GLU A 23 10.56 20.58 28.50
C GLU A 23 10.24 20.56 27.01
N PHE A 24 9.01 20.32 26.68
CA PHE A 24 8.51 20.29 25.30
C PHE A 24 8.08 21.66 24.75
N LYS A 25 8.30 22.77 25.52
CA LYS A 25 8.00 24.13 25.10
C LYS A 25 9.26 24.96 25.00
N ARG A 26 9.26 25.87 24.05
CA ARG A 26 10.32 26.90 23.91
C ARG A 26 9.67 28.26 24.00
N GLY A 27 10.28 29.13 24.78
CA GLY A 27 9.84 30.51 24.94
C GLY A 27 10.51 31.44 23.95
N VAL A 28 9.76 32.00 23.02
CA VAL A 28 10.24 33.06 22.12
C VAL A 28 10.02 34.40 22.82
N VAL A 29 11.11 35.11 23.14
CA VAL A 29 11.06 36.36 23.90
C VAL A 29 11.14 37.54 22.96
N PHE A 30 10.15 38.43 23.06
CA PHE A 30 10.11 39.71 22.40
C PHE A 30 10.26 40.83 23.43
N ARG A 31 11.19 41.75 23.17
CA ARG A 31 11.37 42.96 23.97
C ARG A 31 10.90 44.17 23.15
N LEU A 32 9.89 44.89 23.68
CA LEU A 32 9.31 46.03 22.96
C LEU A 32 8.98 45.72 21.48
N GLY A 33 8.43 44.52 21.23
CA GLY A 33 8.07 44.07 19.88
C GLY A 33 9.22 43.52 19.04
N ARG A 34 10.47 43.58 19.47
CA ARG A 34 11.62 43.02 18.73
C ARG A 34 12.03 41.67 19.30
N TYR A 35 12.30 40.72 18.43
CA TYR A 35 12.85 39.42 18.81
C TYR A 35 14.18 39.57 19.57
N ARG A 36 14.30 38.97 20.73
CA ARG A 36 15.51 39.02 21.55
C ARG A 36 16.22 37.67 21.61
N GLY A 37 15.51 36.58 21.65
CA GLY A 37 16.11 35.26 21.74
C GLY A 37 15.13 34.18 22.20
N LEU A 38 15.62 32.95 22.19
CA LEU A 38 14.92 31.75 22.65
C LEU A 38 15.26 31.47 24.11
N ARG A 39 14.25 31.08 24.91
CA ARG A 39 14.43 30.54 26.26
C ARG A 39 14.13 29.05 26.24
N GLY A 40 15.06 28.28 26.81
CA GLY A 40 14.94 26.83 26.94
C GLY A 40 13.93 26.41 28.01
N PRO A 41 13.78 25.11 28.25
CA PRO A 41 12.95 24.58 29.33
C PRO A 41 13.51 24.95 30.71
N GLY A 42 12.62 24.98 31.71
CA GLY A 42 12.94 25.29 33.08
C GLY A 42 12.56 26.71 33.49
N LEU A 43 13.19 27.18 34.55
CA LEU A 43 12.92 28.48 35.12
C LEU A 43 13.71 29.55 34.35
N TYR A 44 13.01 30.58 33.88
CA TYR A 44 13.66 31.76 33.29
C TYR A 44 12.96 33.03 33.76
N TRP A 45 13.69 34.13 33.64
CA TRP A 45 13.21 35.44 34.07
C TRP A 45 13.01 36.34 32.84
N ILE A 46 11.89 37.06 32.85
CA ILE A 46 11.57 38.09 31.86
C ILE A 46 11.35 39.42 32.55
N VAL A 47 11.64 40.51 31.86
CA VAL A 47 11.40 41.85 32.38
C VAL A 47 9.89 42.08 32.49
N PRO A 48 9.34 42.25 33.68
CA PRO A 48 7.91 42.50 33.87
C PRO A 48 7.48 43.86 33.30
N LEU A 49 6.23 44.29 33.59
CA LEU A 49 5.65 45.55 33.12
C LEU A 49 5.38 45.63 31.59
N GLY A 50 5.27 44.47 30.94
CA GLY A 50 4.96 44.43 29.48
C GLY A 50 6.16 44.74 28.58
N ILE A 51 7.35 44.99 29.11
CA ILE A 51 8.58 45.25 28.36
C ILE A 51 8.99 44.01 27.58
N GLU A 52 8.94 42.84 28.20
CA GLU A 52 9.18 41.55 27.56
C GLU A 52 7.91 40.72 27.52
N ARG A 53 7.64 40.14 26.35
CA ARG A 53 6.53 39.19 26.17
C ARG A 53 7.12 37.89 25.67
N THR A 54 6.66 36.76 26.22
CA THR A 54 7.07 35.42 25.79
C THR A 54 5.89 34.71 25.14
N VAL A 55 6.17 34.13 23.94
CA VAL A 55 5.27 33.22 23.26
C VAL A 55 5.82 31.81 23.49
N LEU A 56 5.03 30.93 24.10
CA LEU A 56 5.41 29.53 24.32
C LEU A 56 4.98 28.68 23.12
N ILE A 57 5.95 28.03 22.48
CA ILE A 57 5.76 27.17 21.33
C ILE A 57 6.03 25.73 21.72
N ASP A 58 5.10 24.84 21.39
CA ASP A 58 5.23 23.40 21.58
C ASP A 58 6.03 22.80 20.40
N ILE A 59 7.14 22.09 20.71
CA ILE A 59 8.06 21.50 19.74
C ILE A 59 7.78 20.03 19.45
N ARG A 60 6.74 19.45 20.05
CA ARG A 60 6.34 18.06 19.78
C ARG A 60 5.83 17.91 18.35
N THR A 61 5.88 16.68 17.87
CA THR A 61 5.26 16.33 16.59
C THR A 61 3.75 16.55 16.64
N ARG A 62 3.23 17.25 15.67
CA ARG A 62 1.81 17.51 15.46
C ARG A 62 1.35 16.84 14.19
N THR A 63 0.08 16.49 14.19
CA THR A 63 -0.59 15.86 13.06
C THR A 63 -1.61 16.81 12.48
N VAL A 64 -1.58 16.96 11.16
CA VAL A 64 -2.59 17.70 10.39
C VAL A 64 -3.26 16.75 9.44
N SER A 65 -4.58 16.68 9.49
CA SER A 65 -5.40 15.86 8.59
C SER A 65 -5.98 16.73 7.48
N ALA A 66 -5.72 16.34 6.25
CA ALA A 66 -6.33 16.91 5.05
C ALA A 66 -7.46 15.98 4.60
N GLU A 67 -8.70 16.30 4.94
CA GLU A 67 -9.85 15.45 4.69
C GLU A 67 -10.54 15.84 3.38
N GLN A 68 -10.98 14.82 2.62
CA GLN A 68 -11.86 14.89 1.44
C GLN A 68 -11.45 15.95 0.40
N GLN A 69 -10.16 15.96 0.03
CA GLN A 69 -9.72 16.82 -1.05
C GLN A 69 -10.09 16.24 -2.41
N GLU A 70 -10.94 16.92 -3.11
CA GLU A 70 -11.27 16.60 -4.49
C GLU A 70 -10.21 17.14 -5.44
N THR A 71 -9.64 16.24 -6.26
CA THR A 71 -8.59 16.57 -7.22
C THR A 71 -8.77 15.75 -8.50
N ILE A 72 -8.14 16.19 -9.57
CA ILE A 72 -8.20 15.53 -10.88
C ILE A 72 -6.81 15.03 -11.21
N THR A 73 -6.71 13.76 -11.56
CA THR A 73 -5.48 13.10 -12.02
C THR A 73 -5.10 13.53 -13.44
N ARG A 74 -3.90 13.18 -13.91
CA ARG A 74 -3.42 13.50 -15.26
C ARG A 74 -4.32 12.90 -16.35
N ASP A 75 -4.88 11.72 -16.12
CA ASP A 75 -5.83 11.01 -16.98
C ASP A 75 -7.28 11.49 -16.82
N SER A 76 -7.48 12.68 -16.20
CA SER A 76 -8.77 13.36 -16.07
C SER A 76 -9.80 12.63 -15.21
N VAL A 77 -9.36 11.78 -14.29
CA VAL A 77 -10.24 11.15 -13.31
C VAL A 77 -10.34 12.00 -12.04
N THR A 78 -11.56 12.35 -11.65
CA THR A 78 -11.81 13.04 -10.38
C THR A 78 -11.76 12.05 -9.23
N ILE A 79 -10.91 12.32 -8.25
CA ILE A 79 -10.75 11.47 -7.05
C ILE A 79 -10.86 12.34 -5.79
N LYS A 80 -11.29 11.72 -4.69
CA LYS A 80 -11.22 12.34 -3.36
C LYS A 80 -10.13 11.64 -2.56
N VAL A 81 -9.22 12.43 -1.99
CA VAL A 81 -8.07 11.92 -1.27
C VAL A 81 -8.06 12.47 0.14
N ASN A 82 -7.87 11.58 1.10
CA ASN A 82 -7.58 11.90 2.49
C ASN A 82 -6.09 11.74 2.72
N ALA A 83 -5.47 12.71 3.37
CA ALA A 83 -4.07 12.67 3.69
C ALA A 83 -3.80 13.14 5.12
N VAL A 84 -2.70 12.67 5.66
CA VAL A 84 -2.23 13.04 7.00
C VAL A 84 -0.76 13.43 6.92
N LEU A 85 -0.41 14.50 7.61
CA LEU A 85 0.93 15.04 7.65
C LEU A 85 1.39 15.17 9.09
N TRP A 86 2.61 14.72 9.37
CA TRP A 86 3.27 14.89 10.65
C TRP A 86 4.41 15.89 10.50
N TYR A 87 4.37 16.93 11.34
CA TYR A 87 5.42 17.93 11.36
C TYR A 87 5.80 18.29 12.81
N ARG A 88 6.98 18.82 12.98
CA ARG A 88 7.44 19.39 14.23
C ARG A 88 8.08 20.75 14.01
N ILE A 89 8.10 21.56 15.06
CA ILE A 89 8.76 22.85 15.05
C ILE A 89 10.20 22.64 15.52
N VAL A 90 11.15 22.92 14.62
CA VAL A 90 12.61 22.85 14.90
C VAL A 90 13.12 24.20 15.36
N ASP A 91 12.73 25.27 14.66
CA ASP A 91 13.08 26.65 15.02
C ASP A 91 11.82 27.41 15.47
N ALA A 92 11.64 27.50 16.79
CA ALA A 92 10.49 28.19 17.38
C ALA A 92 10.50 29.70 17.09
N ALA A 93 11.67 30.33 16.85
CA ALA A 93 11.74 31.75 16.54
C ALA A 93 11.18 32.01 15.13
N LYS A 94 11.62 31.24 14.14
CA LYS A 94 11.12 31.34 12.78
C LYS A 94 9.64 31.02 12.69
N SER A 95 9.15 30.01 13.40
CA SER A 95 7.75 29.62 13.38
C SER A 95 6.79 30.69 13.93
N VAL A 96 7.28 31.67 14.69
CA VAL A 96 6.48 32.79 15.21
C VAL A 96 6.65 34.05 14.38
N ILE A 97 7.85 34.27 13.81
CA ILE A 97 8.19 35.49 13.11
C ILE A 97 7.74 35.43 11.64
N GLU A 98 7.99 34.29 10.98
CA GLU A 98 7.76 34.13 9.54
C GLU A 98 6.32 33.73 9.19
N VAL A 99 5.61 33.08 10.12
CA VAL A 99 4.27 32.56 9.89
C VAL A 99 3.34 32.90 11.03
N ALA A 100 2.19 33.47 10.74
CA ALA A 100 1.19 33.83 11.74
C ALA A 100 0.55 32.60 12.39
N ASP A 101 0.21 31.60 11.57
CA ASP A 101 -0.34 30.32 12.00
C ASP A 101 0.34 29.18 11.22
N ALA A 102 1.27 28.50 11.90
CA ALA A 102 2.04 27.42 11.30
C ALA A 102 1.18 26.21 10.91
N GLU A 103 0.15 25.91 11.69
CA GLU A 103 -0.73 24.76 11.43
C GLU A 103 -1.59 25.01 10.18
N LEU A 104 -2.21 26.17 10.09
CA LEU A 104 -2.99 26.56 8.93
C LEU A 104 -2.12 26.64 7.66
N ALA A 105 -0.93 27.21 7.76
CA ALA A 105 -0.02 27.34 6.63
C ALA A 105 0.44 25.96 6.10
N VAL A 106 0.80 25.04 7.00
CA VAL A 106 1.16 23.65 6.65
C VAL A 106 -0.03 22.92 6.02
N TYR A 107 -1.23 23.10 6.57
CA TYR A 107 -2.46 22.56 6.01
C TYR A 107 -2.69 23.01 4.56
N GLN A 108 -2.62 24.32 4.30
CA GLN A 108 -2.80 24.86 2.96
C GLN A 108 -1.72 24.39 1.97
N LEU A 109 -0.47 24.27 2.42
CA LEU A 109 0.61 23.69 1.63
C LEU A 109 0.36 22.22 1.30
N ALA A 110 -0.11 21.45 2.28
CA ALA A 110 -0.45 20.05 2.09
C ALA A 110 -1.53 19.88 1.01
N LEU A 111 -2.61 20.68 1.08
CA LEU A 111 -3.69 20.67 0.10
C LEU A 111 -3.22 21.03 -1.31
N THR A 112 -2.43 22.09 -1.40
CA THR A 112 -1.91 22.58 -2.69
C THR A 112 -0.91 21.61 -3.28
N GLY A 113 0.01 21.07 -2.46
CA GLY A 113 0.98 20.06 -2.85
C GLY A 113 0.31 18.80 -3.36
N LEU A 114 -0.69 18.31 -2.62
CA LEU A 114 -1.48 17.13 -2.98
C LEU A 114 -2.16 17.31 -4.34
N ARG A 115 -2.85 18.44 -4.56
CA ARG A 115 -3.47 18.75 -5.85
C ARG A 115 -2.45 18.79 -6.99
N ASN A 116 -1.31 19.43 -6.77
CA ASN A 116 -0.28 19.59 -7.80
C ASN A 116 0.39 18.25 -8.17
N ILE A 117 0.67 17.41 -7.19
CA ILE A 117 1.35 16.13 -7.43
C ILE A 117 0.37 15.14 -8.05
N ILE A 118 -0.83 14.99 -7.52
CA ILE A 118 -1.85 14.10 -8.10
C ILE A 118 -2.19 14.51 -9.53
N GLY A 119 -2.30 15.81 -9.82
CA GLY A 119 -2.58 16.29 -11.17
C GLY A 119 -1.47 16.01 -12.20
N ARG A 120 -0.29 15.57 -11.78
CA ARG A 120 0.84 15.19 -12.65
C ARG A 120 0.97 13.69 -12.85
N HIS A 121 0.27 12.89 -12.06
CA HIS A 121 0.33 11.42 -12.08
C HIS A 121 -0.99 10.82 -12.56
N ASP A 122 -0.91 9.65 -13.19
CA ASP A 122 -2.09 8.89 -13.58
C ASP A 122 -2.69 8.19 -12.37
N LEU A 123 -3.98 7.84 -12.46
CA LEU A 123 -4.69 7.17 -11.39
C LEU A 123 -3.98 5.87 -10.96
N ASP A 124 -3.52 5.07 -11.91
CA ASP A 124 -2.82 3.82 -11.62
C ASP A 124 -1.52 4.06 -10.82
N GLU A 125 -0.75 5.11 -11.15
CA GLU A 125 0.45 5.50 -10.39
C GLU A 125 0.10 5.91 -8.96
N VAL A 126 -0.94 6.71 -8.77
CA VAL A 126 -1.42 7.17 -7.45
C VAL A 126 -1.86 5.99 -6.58
N LEU A 127 -2.46 4.94 -7.17
CA LEU A 127 -2.93 3.78 -6.43
C LEU A 127 -1.83 2.74 -6.15
N GLN A 128 -0.90 2.55 -7.07
CA GLN A 128 0.12 1.50 -7.01
C GLN A 128 1.45 1.98 -6.41
N GLU A 129 1.86 3.22 -6.68
CA GLU A 129 3.14 3.79 -6.25
C GLU A 129 2.97 4.81 -5.11
N ARG A 130 2.13 4.50 -4.12
CA ARG A 130 1.78 5.41 -3.01
C ARG A 130 3.02 5.93 -2.27
N ASP A 131 4.00 5.08 -2.01
CA ASP A 131 5.20 5.47 -1.27
C ASP A 131 6.00 6.54 -2.01
N LYS A 132 6.13 6.40 -3.33
CA LYS A 132 6.81 7.38 -4.18
C LYS A 132 6.06 8.73 -4.19
N ILE A 133 4.74 8.69 -4.29
CA ILE A 133 3.90 9.90 -4.23
C ILE A 133 4.00 10.58 -2.86
N ASN A 134 3.98 9.80 -1.77
CA ASN A 134 4.15 10.31 -0.41
C ASN A 134 5.52 11.00 -0.22
N ASP A 135 6.60 10.42 -0.77
CA ASP A 135 7.94 11.00 -0.70
C ASP A 135 8.03 12.31 -1.50
N LEU A 136 7.47 12.36 -2.71
CA LEU A 136 7.42 13.56 -3.53
C LEU A 136 6.63 14.69 -2.83
N LEU A 137 5.51 14.34 -2.20
CA LEU A 137 4.70 15.26 -1.41
C LEU A 137 5.48 15.80 -0.21
N ARG A 138 6.13 14.91 0.55
CA ARG A 138 6.96 15.28 1.69
C ARG A 138 8.08 16.24 1.28
N GLU A 139 8.78 15.94 0.19
CA GLU A 139 9.89 16.76 -0.31
C GLU A 139 9.42 18.14 -0.79
N SER A 140 8.31 18.19 -1.54
CA SER A 140 7.72 19.42 -2.03
C SER A 140 7.31 20.35 -0.88
N ILE A 141 6.69 19.81 0.17
CA ILE A 141 6.24 20.57 1.33
C ILE A 141 7.44 20.97 2.20
N ALA A 142 8.40 20.06 2.41
CA ALA A 142 9.59 20.31 3.23
C ALA A 142 10.41 21.49 2.73
N GLY A 143 10.55 21.67 1.41
CA GLY A 143 11.23 22.81 0.82
C GLY A 143 10.63 24.17 1.24
N SER A 144 9.31 24.25 1.32
CA SER A 144 8.61 25.48 1.70
C SER A 144 8.58 25.69 3.22
N THR A 145 8.40 24.63 3.99
CA THR A 145 8.27 24.70 5.46
C THR A 145 9.58 24.92 6.19
N ALA A 146 10.71 24.58 5.57
CA ALA A 146 12.04 24.82 6.13
C ALA A 146 12.30 26.31 6.40
N ALA A 147 11.82 27.20 5.53
CA ALA A 147 11.93 28.65 5.74
C ALA A 147 11.21 29.11 7.01
N TRP A 148 10.15 28.45 7.41
CA TRP A 148 9.35 28.74 8.61
C TRP A 148 9.85 28.04 9.86
N GLY A 149 10.97 27.31 9.76
CA GLY A 149 11.51 26.54 10.88
C GLY A 149 10.73 25.29 11.27
N LEU A 150 9.95 24.77 10.31
CA LEU A 150 9.16 23.55 10.46
C LEU A 150 9.85 22.41 9.70
N GLU A 151 9.78 21.21 10.27
CA GLU A 151 10.27 19.98 9.66
C GLU A 151 9.10 19.03 9.45
N VAL A 152 8.84 18.68 8.20
CA VAL A 152 7.88 17.65 7.83
C VAL A 152 8.55 16.29 7.99
N GLN A 153 8.05 15.50 8.93
CA GLN A 153 8.58 14.17 9.20
C GLN A 153 8.04 13.14 8.23
N ARG A 154 6.72 13.20 7.99
CA ARG A 154 6.01 12.21 7.18
C ARG A 154 4.78 12.82 6.53
N PHE A 155 4.50 12.38 5.33
CA PHE A 155 3.24 12.63 4.63
C PHE A 155 2.68 11.30 4.16
N GLU A 156 1.41 11.04 4.40
CA GLU A 156 0.75 9.82 3.95
C GLU A 156 -0.62 10.10 3.38
N MET A 157 -0.86 9.57 2.19
CA MET A 157 -2.22 9.43 1.66
C MET A 157 -2.90 8.26 2.37
N LYS A 158 -4.00 8.55 3.04
CA LYS A 158 -4.77 7.59 3.83
C LYS A 158 -5.70 6.76 2.94
N ASP A 159 -6.65 7.44 2.31
CA ASP A 159 -7.67 6.82 1.48
C ASP A 159 -7.81 7.59 0.16
N VAL A 160 -8.09 6.85 -0.91
CA VAL A 160 -8.41 7.40 -2.23
C VAL A 160 -9.77 6.88 -2.63
N GLU A 161 -10.76 7.78 -2.67
CA GLU A 161 -12.12 7.46 -3.06
C GLU A 161 -12.32 7.75 -4.55
N LEU A 162 -12.81 6.76 -5.27
CA LEU A 162 -13.11 6.83 -6.70
C LEU A 162 -14.61 6.96 -6.94
N PRO A 163 -15.04 7.63 -8.00
CA PRO A 163 -16.43 7.60 -8.45
C PRO A 163 -16.90 6.16 -8.70
N VAL A 164 -18.16 5.87 -8.36
CA VAL A 164 -18.73 4.50 -8.47
C VAL A 164 -18.62 3.92 -9.89
N ALA A 165 -18.83 4.76 -10.91
CA ALA A 165 -18.71 4.35 -12.30
C ALA A 165 -17.27 3.89 -12.62
N MET A 166 -16.25 4.58 -12.10
CA MET A 166 -14.84 4.23 -12.31
C MET A 166 -14.45 2.96 -11.55
N GLN A 167 -14.99 2.77 -10.34
CA GLN A 167 -14.78 1.52 -9.58
C GLN A 167 -15.25 0.29 -10.38
N GLN A 168 -16.39 0.39 -11.07
CA GLN A 168 -16.91 -0.68 -11.91
C GLN A 168 -16.00 -0.98 -13.09
N VAL A 169 -15.52 0.05 -13.79
CA VAL A 169 -14.59 -0.11 -14.93
C VAL A 169 -13.28 -0.75 -14.47
N MET A 170 -12.72 -0.29 -13.36
CA MET A 170 -11.49 -0.86 -12.79
C MET A 170 -11.68 -2.31 -12.33
N ALA A 171 -12.85 -2.64 -11.77
CA ALA A 171 -13.18 -4.02 -11.39
C ALA A 171 -13.21 -4.94 -12.62
N MET A 172 -13.86 -4.53 -13.71
CA MET A 172 -13.88 -5.28 -14.96
C MET A 172 -12.48 -5.42 -15.58
N GLN A 173 -11.68 -4.36 -15.56
CA GLN A 173 -10.30 -4.41 -16.04
C GLN A 173 -9.45 -5.38 -15.21
N ALA A 174 -9.57 -5.31 -13.88
CA ALA A 174 -8.85 -6.20 -12.98
C ALA A 174 -9.26 -7.67 -13.18
N GLU A 175 -10.53 -7.93 -13.40
CA GLU A 175 -11.05 -9.28 -13.71
C GLU A 175 -10.48 -9.80 -15.03
N ALA A 176 -10.51 -8.99 -16.10
CA ALA A 176 -9.96 -9.35 -17.39
C ALA A 176 -8.44 -9.66 -17.33
N ILE A 177 -7.68 -8.86 -16.54
CA ILE A 177 -6.25 -9.11 -16.33
C ILE A 177 -6.02 -10.42 -15.58
N ARG A 178 -6.82 -10.70 -14.55
CA ARG A 178 -6.75 -11.94 -13.77
C ARG A 178 -7.10 -13.14 -14.64
N GLU A 179 -8.16 -13.05 -15.44
CA GLU A 179 -8.56 -14.10 -16.35
C GLU A 179 -7.48 -14.38 -17.42
N LYS A 180 -6.92 -13.31 -18.02
CA LYS A 180 -5.77 -13.45 -18.95
C LYS A 180 -4.61 -14.18 -18.27
N ARG A 181 -4.23 -13.78 -17.07
CA ARG A 181 -3.12 -14.41 -16.32
C ARG A 181 -3.43 -15.87 -15.99
N ALA A 182 -4.65 -16.17 -15.56
CA ALA A 182 -5.08 -17.53 -15.26
C ALA A 182 -5.03 -18.43 -16.51
N ARG A 183 -5.46 -17.93 -17.67
CA ARG A 183 -5.37 -18.66 -18.95
C ARG A 183 -3.92 -18.94 -19.36
N ILE A 184 -3.01 -17.97 -19.18
CA ILE A 184 -1.58 -18.15 -19.47
C ILE A 184 -0.98 -19.21 -18.56
N ILE A 185 -1.19 -19.10 -17.24
CA ILE A 185 -0.68 -20.07 -16.26
C ILE A 185 -1.22 -21.48 -16.56
N LYS A 186 -2.50 -21.59 -16.91
CA LYS A 186 -3.11 -22.88 -17.29
C LYS A 186 -2.46 -23.45 -18.54
N ALA A 187 -2.24 -22.65 -19.58
CA ALA A 187 -1.61 -23.08 -20.81
C ALA A 187 -0.14 -23.50 -20.58
N GLU A 188 0.60 -22.76 -19.76
CA GLU A 188 1.97 -23.11 -19.36
C GLU A 188 1.98 -24.44 -18.59
N ALA A 189 1.08 -24.63 -17.63
CA ALA A 189 0.96 -25.86 -16.88
C ALA A 189 0.58 -27.06 -17.77
N GLU A 190 -0.34 -26.88 -18.73
CA GLU A 190 -0.71 -27.90 -19.71
C GLU A 190 0.47 -28.25 -20.63
N PHE A 191 1.23 -27.23 -21.06
CA PHE A 191 2.44 -27.46 -21.85
C PHE A 191 3.50 -28.22 -21.07
N GLU A 192 3.83 -27.80 -19.84
CA GLU A 192 4.78 -28.52 -19.00
C GLU A 192 4.32 -29.96 -18.70
N ALA A 193 3.03 -30.14 -18.42
CA ALA A 193 2.45 -31.47 -18.22
C ALA A 193 2.58 -32.33 -19.46
N SER A 194 2.30 -31.79 -20.65
CA SER A 194 2.39 -32.52 -21.91
C SER A 194 3.82 -32.97 -22.24
N VAL A 195 4.82 -32.12 -21.95
CA VAL A 195 6.24 -32.45 -22.10
C VAL A 195 6.64 -33.57 -21.15
N LYS A 196 6.25 -33.49 -19.88
CA LYS A 196 6.54 -34.52 -18.89
C LYS A 196 5.83 -35.85 -19.20
N LEU A 197 4.57 -35.78 -19.64
CA LEU A 197 3.81 -36.97 -20.06
C LEU A 197 4.42 -37.61 -21.29
N SER A 198 4.83 -36.80 -22.29
CA SER A 198 5.51 -37.30 -23.47
C SER A 198 6.84 -38.01 -23.15
N ALA A 199 7.65 -37.39 -22.24
CA ALA A 199 8.88 -38.01 -21.78
C ALA A 199 8.62 -39.32 -20.99
N ALA A 200 7.64 -39.33 -20.11
CA ALA A 200 7.22 -40.52 -19.39
C ALA A 200 6.70 -41.62 -20.29
N ALA A 201 5.91 -41.26 -21.34
CA ALA A 201 5.43 -42.22 -22.33
C ALA A 201 6.59 -42.83 -23.15
N ALA A 202 7.58 -42.02 -23.53
CA ALA A 202 8.76 -42.51 -24.22
C ALA A 202 9.55 -43.49 -23.40
N GLU A 203 9.75 -43.24 -22.10
CA GLU A 203 10.39 -44.12 -21.15
C GLU A 203 9.62 -45.45 -20.97
N MET A 204 8.30 -45.40 -20.87
CA MET A 204 7.42 -46.57 -20.75
C MET A 204 7.40 -47.42 -22.03
N MET A 205 7.58 -46.83 -23.21
CA MET A 205 7.65 -47.59 -24.45
C MET A 205 8.91 -48.44 -24.58
N VAL A 206 9.98 -48.12 -23.88
CA VAL A 206 11.21 -48.89 -23.82
C VAL A 206 11.00 -50.20 -23.03
N ASN A 207 10.07 -50.20 -22.06
CA ASN A 207 9.78 -51.39 -21.25
C ASN A 207 8.29 -51.75 -21.28
N PRO A 208 7.88 -52.75 -22.12
CA PRO A 208 6.48 -53.15 -22.24
C PRO A 208 5.78 -53.52 -20.97
N ALA A 209 6.54 -54.09 -19.97
CA ALA A 209 5.99 -54.46 -18.67
C ALA A 209 5.53 -53.21 -17.86
N ALA A 210 6.19 -52.05 -18.03
CA ALA A 210 5.81 -50.81 -17.39
C ALA A 210 4.44 -50.28 -17.88
N LEU A 211 4.17 -50.53 -19.15
CA LEU A 211 2.89 -50.11 -19.80
C LEU A 211 1.70 -50.94 -19.27
N GLU A 212 1.90 -52.24 -19.04
CA GLU A 212 0.88 -53.10 -18.39
C GLU A 212 0.62 -52.72 -16.92
N LEU A 213 1.69 -52.43 -16.16
CA LEU A 213 1.57 -51.95 -14.79
C LEU A 213 0.78 -50.60 -14.73
N ARG A 214 1.03 -49.69 -15.68
CA ARG A 214 0.32 -48.41 -15.73
C ARG A 214 -1.16 -48.59 -16.08
N ARG A 215 -1.48 -49.54 -16.97
CA ARG A 215 -2.88 -49.91 -17.26
C ARG A 215 -3.58 -50.47 -16.05
N MET A 216 -2.94 -51.33 -15.27
CA MET A 216 -3.48 -51.88 -14.03
C MET A 216 -3.69 -50.81 -12.96
N GLN A 217 -2.76 -49.85 -12.83
CA GLN A 217 -2.92 -48.69 -11.94
C GLN A 217 -4.10 -47.83 -12.32
N MET A 218 -4.26 -47.52 -13.62
CA MET A 218 -5.37 -46.70 -14.11
C MET A 218 -6.73 -47.37 -13.84
N ILE A 219 -6.83 -48.68 -14.02
CA ILE A 219 -8.04 -49.47 -13.71
C ILE A 219 -8.33 -49.43 -12.21
N SER A 220 -7.29 -49.52 -11.38
CA SER A 220 -7.40 -49.44 -9.91
C SER A 220 -7.85 -48.04 -9.44
N GLU A 221 -7.30 -46.96 -10.05
CA GLU A 221 -7.70 -45.57 -9.75
C GLU A 221 -9.16 -45.31 -10.14
N VAL A 222 -9.58 -45.73 -11.33
CA VAL A 222 -11.00 -45.60 -11.78
C VAL A 222 -11.94 -46.44 -10.91
N GLY A 223 -11.49 -47.63 -10.46
CA GLY A 223 -12.31 -48.48 -9.56
C GLY A 223 -12.39 -47.93 -8.11
N ALA A 224 -11.46 -47.11 -7.68
CA ALA A 224 -11.45 -46.49 -6.35
C ALA A 224 -12.33 -45.23 -6.26
N GLU A 225 -12.56 -44.53 -7.37
CA GLU A 225 -13.55 -43.46 -7.43
C GLU A 225 -14.95 -44.06 -7.42
N ASN A 226 -15.75 -43.77 -6.37
CA ASN A 226 -17.11 -44.26 -6.13
C ASN A 226 -18.14 -43.82 -7.20
N ASN A 227 -17.78 -43.73 -8.45
CA ASN A 227 -18.64 -43.45 -9.57
C ASN A 227 -18.95 -44.76 -10.32
N SER A 228 -20.21 -45.16 -10.31
CA SER A 228 -20.76 -46.40 -10.84
C SER A 228 -20.68 -46.58 -12.38
N THR A 229 -19.70 -46.01 -13.03
CA THR A 229 -19.48 -46.21 -14.46
C THR A 229 -18.28 -47.15 -14.67
N THR A 230 -18.55 -48.41 -14.92
CA THR A 230 -17.51 -49.39 -15.24
C THR A 230 -17.09 -49.15 -16.70
N VAL A 231 -15.91 -48.52 -16.89
CA VAL A 231 -15.27 -48.38 -18.25
C VAL A 231 -14.48 -49.67 -18.51
N LEU A 232 -15.03 -50.56 -19.32
CA LEU A 232 -14.30 -51.75 -19.79
C LEU A 232 -13.41 -51.33 -20.96
N MET A 233 -12.11 -51.12 -20.72
CA MET A 233 -11.12 -51.01 -21.78
C MET A 233 -10.72 -52.40 -22.23
N ILE A 234 -11.26 -52.87 -23.37
CA ILE A 234 -10.88 -54.12 -23.98
C ILE A 234 -9.65 -53.82 -24.88
N PRO A 235 -8.47 -54.43 -24.65
CA PRO A 235 -7.33 -54.27 -25.53
C PRO A 235 -7.69 -54.69 -26.96
N SER A 236 -7.21 -53.93 -27.95
CA SER A 236 -7.43 -54.21 -29.37
C SER A 236 -7.08 -55.65 -29.80
N ASP A 237 -6.15 -56.27 -29.09
CA ASP A 237 -5.68 -57.64 -29.32
C ASP A 237 -6.77 -58.70 -29.00
N PHE A 238 -7.66 -58.43 -28.03
CA PHE A 238 -8.80 -59.31 -27.74
C PHE A 238 -9.89 -59.22 -28.81
N VAL A 239 -10.04 -58.07 -29.45
CA VAL A 239 -11.00 -57.89 -30.56
C VAL A 239 -10.49 -58.62 -31.79
N SER A 240 -9.16 -58.55 -32.05
CA SER A 240 -8.54 -59.26 -33.17
C SER A 240 -8.58 -60.78 -32.96
N LEU A 241 -8.38 -61.25 -31.74
CA LEU A 241 -8.48 -62.67 -31.38
C LEU A 241 -9.88 -63.22 -31.55
N SER A 242 -10.93 -62.46 -31.17
CA SER A 242 -12.30 -62.83 -31.37
C SER A 242 -12.71 -62.90 -32.84
N GLN A 243 -12.18 -62.00 -33.67
CA GLN A 243 -12.39 -62.01 -35.14
C GLN A 243 -11.67 -63.21 -35.77
N THR A 244 -10.49 -63.54 -35.36
CA THR A 244 -9.73 -64.70 -35.87
C THR A 244 -10.38 -66.02 -35.47
N LEU A 245 -10.87 -66.13 -34.23
CA LEU A 245 -11.66 -67.29 -33.78
C LEU A 245 -12.99 -67.43 -34.55
N ASN A 246 -13.69 -66.35 -34.81
CA ASN A 246 -14.91 -66.41 -35.65
C ASN A 246 -14.63 -66.83 -37.06
N GLN A 247 -13.53 -66.37 -37.66
CA GLN A 247 -13.10 -66.84 -39.01
C GLN A 247 -12.72 -68.30 -39.03
N TYR A 248 -12.08 -68.82 -37.97
CA TYR A 248 -11.77 -70.24 -37.87
C TYR A 248 -13.02 -71.09 -37.73
N LEU A 249 -13.97 -70.69 -36.87
CA LEU A 249 -15.26 -71.40 -36.71
C LEU A 249 -16.12 -71.38 -37.96
N GLN A 250 -16.11 -70.34 -38.74
CA GLN A 250 -16.79 -70.29 -40.01
C GLN A 250 -16.11 -71.15 -41.10
N ARG A 251 -14.81 -71.30 -41.10
CA ARG A 251 -14.08 -72.21 -41.97
C ARG A 251 -14.37 -73.68 -41.67
N THR A 252 -14.38 -74.09 -40.44
CA THR A 252 -14.74 -75.47 -40.02
C THR A 252 -16.19 -75.79 -40.37
N LYS A 253 -17.13 -74.83 -40.17
CA LYS A 253 -18.54 -75.07 -40.49
C LYS A 253 -18.85 -75.19 -41.98
N ASN A 254 -18.06 -74.52 -42.81
CA ASN A 254 -18.17 -74.64 -44.29
C ASN A 254 -17.49 -75.92 -44.83
N GLN A 255 -16.56 -76.55 -44.09
CA GLN A 255 -15.98 -77.84 -44.48
C GLN A 255 -16.90 -79.01 -44.13
N ASP A 256 -17.68 -78.93 -43.05
CA ASP A 256 -18.62 -79.95 -42.62
C ASP A 256 -19.91 -79.98 -43.49
N GLN A 257 -20.18 -78.93 -44.30
CA GLN A 257 -21.30 -78.90 -45.28
C GLN A 257 -20.93 -79.32 -46.66
N ALA A 258 -19.65 -79.62 -46.93
CA ALA A 258 -19.18 -80.06 -48.26
C ALA A 258 -18.82 -81.55 -48.36
N THR A 259 -19.15 -82.33 -47.31
CA THR A 259 -19.07 -83.79 -47.29
C THR A 259 -20.47 -84.33 -47.15
#